data_0fbf2f8f354e5a652262aaf826700615
#
_entry.id   0fbf2f8f354e5a652262aaf826700615
#
_cell.length_a   1.000
_cell.length_b   1.000
_cell.length_c   1.000
_cell.angle_alpha   90.00
_cell.angle_beta   90.00
_cell.angle_gamma   90.00
#
_symmetry.space_group_name_H-M   'P 1'
#
loop_
_entity.id
_entity.type
_entity.pdbx_description
1 polymer ?
#
loop_
_entity_poly.entity_id
_entity_poly.type
_entity_poly.pdbx_seq_one_letter_code
_entity_poly.pdbx_strand_id
1 'polypeptide(L)'
;MTPQQKYQQDLLRPGVHADPAQGMAISRLERLYQDLLHRPTPTRSRGLFGWLQKPRAQEPILGIYMWGGVGRGKTWLMDTFFDSLPGTRKMRCHFHRFMQRIHDELKALSGQADPLMLVAAKLADETDIICFDEFFVSDITDAMLLGTLFQELFGHGVVLVATSNIPPKDLYRNGLQRARFLPAIELIERHCEILNVDGGIDYRLRTLEQAEIYHCPLDLQAKTNLDRYFQQLTGGLEASGGRFEVNHRQLTSLGMGEGVLYIDFEQLCCTPRSQNDYIELARLFHTVLLANVQPMGRGTDDAARRFIAMVDEFYERHVKLIMSAAVPMTELYGEGLLNFEFQRCLSRLQEMQSHEYLARVHLP
;
A
#
# COMPACT_ATOMS: atom_id res chain seq x y z
N MET A 1 -13.23 20.78 -3.62
CA MET A 1 -11.86 21.39 -3.56
C MET A 1 -11.01 20.65 -4.58
N THR A 2 -10.14 21.38 -5.29
CA THR A 2 -9.19 20.75 -6.22
C THR A 2 -8.02 20.14 -5.46
N PRO A 3 -7.25 19.23 -6.07
CA PRO A 3 -6.04 18.66 -5.43
C PRO A 3 -5.09 19.74 -4.91
N GLN A 4 -4.86 20.79 -5.69
CA GLN A 4 -3.98 21.88 -5.29
C GLN A 4 -4.51 22.71 -4.12
N GLN A 5 -5.82 22.98 -4.08
CA GLN A 5 -6.45 23.69 -2.97
C GLN A 5 -6.37 22.88 -1.67
N LYS A 6 -6.59 21.56 -1.74
CA LYS A 6 -6.50 20.67 -0.59
C LYS A 6 -5.05 20.59 -0.07
N TYR A 7 -4.08 20.46 -0.96
CA TYR A 7 -2.65 20.51 -0.61
C TYR A 7 -2.27 21.80 0.11
N GLN A 8 -2.69 22.97 -0.41
CA GLN A 8 -2.41 24.26 0.24
C GLN A 8 -3.05 24.38 1.62
N GLN A 9 -4.25 23.83 1.80
CA GLN A 9 -4.91 23.78 3.11
C GLN A 9 -4.15 22.89 4.09
N ASP A 10 -3.67 21.74 3.63
CA ASP A 10 -2.92 20.80 4.47
C ASP A 10 -1.56 21.36 4.89
N LEU A 11 -0.90 22.18 4.06
CA LEU A 11 0.33 22.88 4.43
C LEU A 11 0.16 23.89 5.58
N LEU A 12 -1.07 24.30 5.89
CA LEU A 12 -1.34 25.16 7.06
C LEU A 12 -1.40 24.39 8.38
N ARG A 13 -1.38 23.07 8.33
CA ARG A 13 -1.41 22.22 9.54
C ARG A 13 -0.03 22.21 10.23
N PRO A 14 0.01 22.22 11.58
CA PRO A 14 1.26 22.11 12.30
C PRO A 14 2.01 20.82 11.93
N GLY A 15 3.29 20.93 11.62
CA GLY A 15 4.16 19.77 11.30
C GLY A 15 4.17 19.35 9.83
N VAL A 16 3.36 19.97 8.97
CA VAL A 16 3.40 19.76 7.52
C VAL A 16 4.30 20.81 6.88
N HIS A 17 5.29 20.37 6.12
CA HIS A 17 6.26 21.26 5.46
C HIS A 17 6.16 21.12 3.95
N ALA A 18 6.31 22.25 3.24
CA ALA A 18 6.34 22.25 1.80
C ALA A 18 7.59 21.51 1.29
N ASP A 19 7.38 20.58 0.37
CA ASP A 19 8.43 19.83 -0.33
C ASP A 19 8.34 20.15 -1.84
N PRO A 20 9.44 20.55 -2.50
CA PRO A 20 9.42 20.90 -3.93
C PRO A 20 8.98 19.74 -4.83
N ALA A 21 9.36 18.48 -4.50
CA ALA A 21 8.96 17.31 -5.28
C ALA A 21 7.46 17.01 -5.12
N GLN A 22 6.92 17.16 -3.90
CA GLN A 22 5.48 17.07 -3.66
C GLN A 22 4.72 18.20 -4.35
N GLY A 23 5.23 19.44 -4.30
CA GLY A 23 4.64 20.60 -5.00
C GLY A 23 4.58 20.40 -6.52
N MET A 24 5.61 19.79 -7.11
CA MET A 24 5.61 19.42 -8.52
C MET A 24 4.57 18.31 -8.80
N ALA A 25 4.54 17.26 -8.00
CA ALA A 25 3.60 16.16 -8.16
C ALA A 25 2.14 16.63 -8.06
N ILE A 26 1.81 17.49 -7.08
CA ILE A 26 0.46 18.02 -6.93
C ILE A 26 0.04 18.90 -8.12
N SER A 27 0.97 19.64 -8.73
CA SER A 27 0.70 20.42 -9.93
C SER A 27 0.36 19.51 -11.13
N ARG A 28 0.98 18.33 -11.23
CA ARG A 28 0.67 17.33 -12.25
C ARG A 28 -0.66 16.64 -11.99
N LEU A 29 -0.95 16.31 -10.72
CA LEU A 29 -2.24 15.77 -10.30
C LEU A 29 -3.39 16.75 -10.52
N GLU A 30 -3.16 18.07 -10.29
CA GLU A 30 -4.14 19.12 -10.62
C GLU A 30 -4.45 19.15 -12.11
N ARG A 31 -3.40 19.09 -12.98
CA ARG A 31 -3.60 19.03 -14.42
C ARG A 31 -4.45 17.80 -14.81
N LEU A 32 -4.08 16.61 -14.32
CA LEU A 32 -4.84 15.38 -14.57
C LEU A 32 -6.30 15.49 -14.09
N TYR A 33 -6.51 16.09 -12.92
CA TYR A 33 -7.85 16.37 -12.40
C TYR A 33 -8.66 17.24 -13.37
N GLN A 34 -8.07 18.31 -13.90
CA GLN A 34 -8.74 19.18 -14.88
C GLN A 34 -9.03 18.44 -16.20
N ASP A 35 -8.08 17.65 -16.70
CA ASP A 35 -8.25 16.85 -17.92
C ASP A 35 -9.41 15.86 -17.79
N LEU A 36 -9.54 15.20 -16.60
CA LEU A 36 -10.63 14.29 -16.31
C LEU A 36 -11.99 15.00 -16.21
N LEU A 37 -12.05 16.19 -15.63
CA LEU A 37 -13.27 16.99 -15.55
C LEU A 37 -13.77 17.44 -16.93
N HIS A 38 -12.85 17.78 -17.83
CA HIS A 38 -13.17 18.24 -19.18
C HIS A 38 -13.28 17.10 -20.20
N ARG A 39 -13.13 15.84 -19.73
CA ARG A 39 -13.29 14.68 -20.59
C ARG A 39 -14.70 14.67 -21.20
N PRO A 40 -14.84 14.73 -22.54
CA PRO A 40 -16.15 14.64 -23.16
C PRO A 40 -16.77 13.27 -22.78
N THR A 41 -17.94 13.31 -22.17
CA THR A 41 -18.72 12.08 -21.94
C THR A 41 -18.92 11.41 -23.30
N PRO A 42 -18.54 10.13 -23.45
CA PRO A 42 -18.81 9.41 -24.69
C PRO A 42 -20.33 9.36 -24.88
N THR A 43 -20.83 10.20 -25.77
CA THR A 43 -22.21 10.13 -26.20
C THR A 43 -22.36 8.78 -26.89
N ARG A 44 -22.88 7.78 -26.18
CA ARG A 44 -23.40 6.57 -26.82
C ARG A 44 -24.54 7.02 -27.74
N SER A 45 -24.19 7.35 -29.01
CA SER A 45 -25.14 7.57 -30.05
C SER A 45 -25.96 6.28 -30.28
N ARG A 46 -27.12 6.22 -29.64
CA ARG A 46 -28.14 5.17 -29.87
C ARG A 46 -28.82 5.30 -31.27
N GLY A 47 -28.10 5.82 -32.27
CA GLY A 47 -28.60 5.98 -33.64
C GLY A 47 -28.19 4.81 -34.51
N LEU A 48 -29.10 4.40 -35.43
CA LEU A 48 -28.92 3.33 -36.41
C LEU A 48 -27.71 3.51 -37.36
N PHE A 49 -26.96 4.62 -37.29
CA PHE A 49 -25.76 4.92 -38.08
C PHE A 49 -24.51 5.16 -37.21
N GLY A 50 -24.53 4.91 -35.89
CA GLY A 50 -23.40 5.13 -34.97
C GLY A 50 -22.15 4.28 -35.27
N TRP A 51 -22.27 3.21 -36.06
CA TRP A 51 -21.17 2.33 -36.45
C TRP A 51 -20.28 2.88 -37.57
N LEU A 52 -20.72 3.93 -38.29
CA LEU A 52 -19.96 4.56 -39.40
C LEU A 52 -19.11 5.75 -38.98
N GLN A 53 -19.32 6.31 -37.78
CA GLN A 53 -18.44 7.35 -37.26
C GLN A 53 -17.28 6.73 -36.50
N LYS A 54 -16.09 6.69 -37.14
CA LYS A 54 -14.84 6.47 -36.41
C LYS A 54 -14.80 7.48 -35.24
N PRO A 55 -14.65 7.02 -33.97
CA PRO A 55 -14.46 7.95 -32.87
C PRO A 55 -13.29 8.86 -33.26
N ARG A 56 -13.51 10.17 -33.18
CA ARG A 56 -12.42 11.14 -33.31
C ARG A 56 -11.36 10.70 -32.31
N ALA A 57 -10.15 10.40 -32.79
CA ALA A 57 -9.03 10.05 -31.93
C ALA A 57 -8.81 11.21 -30.95
N GLN A 58 -9.38 11.09 -29.76
CA GLN A 58 -9.08 11.97 -28.66
C GLN A 58 -7.67 11.62 -28.19
N GLU A 59 -6.85 12.61 -27.97
CA GLU A 59 -5.56 12.37 -27.32
C GLU A 59 -5.80 11.67 -25.98
N PRO A 60 -5.15 10.52 -25.73
CA PRO A 60 -5.35 9.78 -24.49
C PRO A 60 -4.91 10.66 -23.30
N ILE A 61 -5.76 10.74 -22.27
CA ILE A 61 -5.39 11.43 -21.03
C ILE A 61 -4.26 10.62 -20.39
N LEU A 62 -3.10 11.27 -20.22
CA LEU A 62 -1.96 10.64 -19.55
C LEU A 62 -2.23 10.53 -18.04
N GLY A 63 -2.12 9.33 -17.53
CA GLY A 63 -2.10 9.08 -16.09
C GLY A 63 -0.80 9.52 -15.43
N ILE A 64 -0.59 9.12 -14.19
CA ILE A 64 0.61 9.50 -13.42
C ILE A 64 1.15 8.28 -12.68
N TYR A 65 2.44 8.02 -12.81
CA TYR A 65 3.17 7.03 -12.02
C TYR A 65 4.16 7.75 -11.10
N MET A 66 3.83 7.83 -9.81
CA MET A 66 4.66 8.46 -8.79
C MET A 66 5.57 7.43 -8.13
N TRP A 67 6.87 7.64 -8.19
CA TRP A 67 7.83 6.75 -7.54
C TRP A 67 8.83 7.51 -6.67
N GLY A 68 9.40 6.83 -5.70
CA GLY A 68 10.38 7.38 -4.77
C GLY A 68 10.45 6.56 -3.50
N GLY A 69 11.39 6.84 -2.63
CA GLY A 69 11.58 6.16 -1.36
C GLY A 69 10.32 6.17 -0.47
N VAL A 70 10.34 5.36 0.58
CA VAL A 70 9.30 5.34 1.62
C VAL A 70 9.30 6.69 2.36
N GLY A 71 8.14 7.14 2.84
CA GLY A 71 8.06 8.39 3.62
C GLY A 71 8.03 9.67 2.80
N ARG A 72 7.89 9.60 1.48
CA ARG A 72 7.86 10.78 0.58
C ARG A 72 6.48 11.40 0.39
N GLY A 73 5.46 10.90 1.09
CA GLY A 73 4.09 11.42 1.00
C GLY A 73 3.33 10.99 -0.25
N LYS A 74 3.75 9.90 -0.96
CA LYS A 74 3.07 9.40 -2.16
C LYS A 74 1.61 9.07 -1.90
N THR A 75 1.33 8.39 -0.79
CA THR A 75 -0.02 8.00 -0.39
C THR A 75 -0.88 9.23 -0.10
N TRP A 76 -0.33 10.21 0.62
CA TRP A 76 -1.01 11.48 0.88
C TRP A 76 -1.33 12.27 -0.40
N LEU A 77 -0.41 12.32 -1.37
CA LEU A 77 -0.67 12.91 -2.69
C LEU A 77 -1.79 12.18 -3.43
N MET A 78 -1.78 10.83 -3.37
CA MET A 78 -2.83 9.98 -3.92
C MET A 78 -4.18 10.25 -3.25
N ASP A 79 -4.22 10.32 -1.90
CA ASP A 79 -5.43 10.64 -1.12
C ASP A 79 -5.99 12.00 -1.53
N THR A 80 -5.11 13.01 -1.53
CA THR A 80 -5.46 14.38 -1.92
C THR A 80 -6.09 14.42 -3.31
N PHE A 81 -5.53 13.69 -4.26
CA PHE A 81 -6.05 13.60 -5.63
C PHE A 81 -7.36 12.82 -5.69
N PHE A 82 -7.38 11.59 -5.17
CA PHE A 82 -8.52 10.67 -5.27
C PHE A 82 -9.78 11.24 -4.62
N ASP A 83 -9.64 11.84 -3.44
CA ASP A 83 -10.75 12.47 -2.73
C ASP A 83 -11.28 13.72 -3.45
N SER A 84 -10.44 14.39 -4.23
CA SER A 84 -10.84 15.57 -5.01
C SER A 84 -11.66 15.20 -6.24
N LEU A 85 -11.50 13.98 -6.77
CA LEU A 85 -12.22 13.52 -7.96
C LEU A 85 -13.72 13.40 -7.70
N PRO A 86 -14.57 14.03 -8.53
CA PRO A 86 -16.01 13.90 -8.43
C PRO A 86 -16.50 12.54 -8.97
N GLY A 87 -17.70 12.16 -8.55
CA GLY A 87 -18.37 10.96 -9.08
C GLY A 87 -17.93 9.65 -8.45
N THR A 88 -18.52 8.56 -8.94
CA THR A 88 -18.36 7.19 -8.41
C THR A 88 -17.55 6.28 -9.33
N ARG A 89 -17.27 6.70 -10.58
CA ARG A 89 -16.52 5.90 -11.56
C ARG A 89 -15.01 6.07 -11.36
N LYS A 90 -14.56 5.84 -10.13
CA LYS A 90 -13.15 5.87 -9.72
C LYS A 90 -12.88 4.69 -8.80
N MET A 91 -11.77 4.01 -9.01
CA MET A 91 -11.34 2.86 -8.21
C MET A 91 -10.01 3.18 -7.54
N ARG A 92 -9.87 2.82 -6.27
CA ARG A 92 -8.60 2.84 -5.55
C ARG A 92 -8.43 1.54 -4.77
N CYS A 93 -7.28 0.92 -4.91
CA CYS A 93 -6.93 -0.30 -4.19
C CYS A 93 -5.42 -0.53 -4.20
N HIS A 94 -4.94 -1.32 -3.26
CA HIS A 94 -3.59 -1.87 -3.34
C HIS A 94 -3.46 -2.79 -4.54
N PHE A 95 -2.34 -2.71 -5.23
CA PHE A 95 -2.12 -3.45 -6.46
C PHE A 95 -2.32 -4.97 -6.32
N HIS A 96 -1.82 -5.58 -5.23
CA HIS A 96 -1.98 -7.01 -5.03
C HIS A 96 -3.46 -7.44 -4.86
N ARG A 97 -4.30 -6.63 -4.19
CA ARG A 97 -5.75 -6.90 -4.07
C ARG A 97 -6.47 -6.79 -5.41
N PHE A 98 -6.01 -5.85 -6.24
CA PHE A 98 -6.50 -5.76 -7.61
C PHE A 98 -6.18 -7.04 -8.38
N MET A 99 -4.93 -7.54 -8.33
CA MET A 99 -4.55 -8.77 -9.02
C MET A 99 -5.29 -9.98 -8.47
N GLN A 100 -5.51 -10.07 -7.16
CA GLN A 100 -6.35 -11.13 -6.58
C GLN A 100 -7.77 -11.11 -7.17
N ARG A 101 -8.40 -9.94 -7.28
CA ARG A 101 -9.69 -9.79 -7.95
C ARG A 101 -9.65 -10.27 -9.41
N ILE A 102 -8.59 -9.90 -10.17
CA ILE A 102 -8.42 -10.34 -11.55
C ILE A 102 -8.37 -11.88 -11.63
N HIS A 103 -7.59 -12.53 -10.77
CA HIS A 103 -7.51 -13.99 -10.72
C HIS A 103 -8.85 -14.65 -10.40
N ASP A 104 -9.61 -14.12 -9.45
CA ASP A 104 -10.94 -14.63 -9.09
C ASP A 104 -11.93 -14.47 -10.25
N GLU A 105 -11.92 -13.34 -10.94
CA GLU A 105 -12.77 -13.12 -12.11
C GLU A 105 -12.38 -14.02 -13.30
N LEU A 106 -11.09 -14.21 -13.56
CA LEU A 106 -10.60 -15.15 -14.59
C LEU A 106 -11.02 -16.59 -14.28
N LYS A 107 -10.94 -16.98 -13.01
CA LYS A 107 -11.40 -18.31 -12.57
C LYS A 107 -12.88 -18.51 -12.78
N ALA A 108 -13.70 -17.49 -12.53
CA ALA A 108 -15.14 -17.51 -12.76
C ALA A 108 -15.51 -17.59 -14.27
N LEU A 109 -14.64 -17.06 -15.14
CA LEU A 109 -14.80 -17.06 -16.59
C LEU A 109 -14.09 -18.25 -17.27
N SER A 110 -13.70 -19.28 -16.50
CA SER A 110 -13.03 -20.47 -17.02
C SER A 110 -13.89 -21.14 -18.11
N GLY A 111 -13.28 -21.39 -19.29
CA GLY A 111 -13.94 -21.97 -20.45
C GLY A 111 -14.51 -20.96 -21.45
N GLN A 112 -14.44 -19.66 -21.18
CA GLN A 112 -14.78 -18.63 -22.18
C GLN A 112 -13.55 -18.27 -23.04
N ALA A 113 -13.83 -17.79 -24.26
CA ALA A 113 -12.79 -17.26 -25.15
C ALA A 113 -12.31 -15.90 -24.59
N ASP A 114 -10.99 -15.68 -24.55
CA ASP A 114 -10.34 -14.44 -24.15
C ASP A 114 -10.87 -13.83 -22.83
N PRO A 115 -10.85 -14.60 -21.71
CA PRO A 115 -11.47 -14.17 -20.46
C PRO A 115 -10.87 -12.87 -19.90
N LEU A 116 -9.59 -12.60 -20.16
CA LEU A 116 -8.92 -11.38 -19.69
C LEU A 116 -9.48 -10.12 -20.38
N MET A 117 -9.86 -10.20 -21.65
CA MET A 117 -10.52 -9.10 -22.37
C MET A 117 -11.91 -8.80 -21.76
N LEU A 118 -12.65 -9.85 -21.38
CA LEU A 118 -13.95 -9.69 -20.72
C LEU A 118 -13.81 -9.01 -19.34
N VAL A 119 -12.80 -9.40 -18.60
CA VAL A 119 -12.47 -8.77 -17.29
C VAL A 119 -12.10 -7.30 -17.48
N ALA A 120 -11.25 -6.99 -18.45
CA ALA A 120 -10.85 -5.61 -18.75
C ALA A 120 -12.05 -4.74 -19.19
N ALA A 121 -12.92 -5.27 -20.06
CA ALA A 121 -14.13 -4.57 -20.46
C ALA A 121 -15.08 -4.29 -19.30
N LYS A 122 -15.27 -5.27 -18.41
CA LYS A 122 -16.07 -5.11 -17.20
C LYS A 122 -15.50 -4.02 -16.28
N LEU A 123 -14.18 -4.01 -16.05
CA LEU A 123 -13.51 -2.98 -15.28
C LEU A 123 -13.68 -1.59 -15.90
N ALA A 124 -13.55 -1.47 -17.22
CA ALA A 124 -13.77 -0.22 -17.93
C ALA A 124 -15.23 0.28 -17.87
N ASP A 125 -16.20 -0.64 -17.73
CA ASP A 125 -17.58 -0.27 -17.46
C ASP A 125 -17.81 0.22 -16.01
N GLU A 126 -16.98 -0.23 -15.05
CA GLU A 126 -17.05 0.16 -13.64
C GLU A 126 -16.35 1.47 -13.35
N THR A 127 -15.20 1.74 -14.02
CA THR A 127 -14.35 2.87 -13.66
C THR A 127 -13.70 3.55 -14.85
N ASP A 128 -13.50 4.86 -14.74
CA ASP A 128 -12.77 5.68 -15.71
C ASP A 128 -11.30 5.89 -15.29
N ILE A 129 -11.00 5.68 -14.02
CA ILE A 129 -9.65 5.83 -13.45
C ILE A 129 -9.40 4.79 -12.38
N ILE A 130 -8.21 4.20 -12.42
CA ILE A 130 -7.71 3.26 -11.42
C ILE A 130 -6.51 3.89 -10.72
N CYS A 131 -6.57 3.94 -9.39
CA CYS A 131 -5.50 4.40 -8.52
C CYS A 131 -4.92 3.20 -7.76
N PHE A 132 -3.65 2.87 -8.02
CA PHE A 132 -2.94 1.82 -7.31
C PHE A 132 -2.06 2.38 -6.22
N ASP A 133 -2.27 1.90 -5.00
CA ASP A 133 -1.30 2.05 -3.93
C ASP A 133 -0.28 0.90 -4.00
N GLU A 134 1.00 1.25 -3.77
CA GLU A 134 2.11 0.31 -3.70
C GLU A 134 2.21 -0.63 -4.92
N PHE A 135 2.30 -0.05 -6.10
CA PHE A 135 2.47 -0.81 -7.33
C PHE A 135 3.82 -1.52 -7.34
N PHE A 136 3.78 -2.83 -7.13
CA PHE A 136 4.94 -3.70 -7.09
C PHE A 136 4.59 -5.09 -7.62
N VAL A 137 5.38 -5.60 -8.56
CA VAL A 137 5.14 -6.91 -9.20
C VAL A 137 6.22 -7.89 -8.74
N SER A 138 5.81 -8.94 -8.03
CA SER A 138 6.69 -10.01 -7.54
C SER A 138 6.33 -11.39 -8.08
N ASP A 139 5.07 -11.60 -8.44
CA ASP A 139 4.55 -12.88 -8.92
C ASP A 139 4.60 -12.99 -10.44
N ILE A 140 4.98 -14.18 -10.94
CA ILE A 140 5.09 -14.44 -12.38
C ILE A 140 3.73 -14.44 -13.06
N THR A 141 2.68 -14.91 -12.39
CA THR A 141 1.33 -14.98 -12.97
C THR A 141 0.80 -13.57 -13.20
N ASP A 142 0.99 -12.68 -12.22
CA ASP A 142 0.64 -11.27 -12.34
C ASP A 142 1.41 -10.60 -13.49
N ALA A 143 2.74 -10.81 -13.53
CA ALA A 143 3.58 -10.26 -14.58
C ALA A 143 3.14 -10.67 -15.99
N MET A 144 2.66 -11.91 -16.17
CA MET A 144 2.21 -12.41 -17.47
C MET A 144 0.86 -11.83 -17.91
N LEU A 145 -0.02 -11.47 -16.98
CA LEU A 145 -1.34 -10.91 -17.25
C LEU A 145 -1.31 -9.41 -17.54
N LEU A 146 -0.39 -8.67 -16.90
CA LEU A 146 -0.40 -7.21 -16.88
C LEU A 146 -0.23 -6.57 -18.26
N GLY A 147 0.57 -7.13 -19.14
CA GLY A 147 0.75 -6.59 -20.48
C GLY A 147 -0.56 -6.51 -21.26
N THR A 148 -1.29 -7.62 -21.33
CA THR A 148 -2.59 -7.68 -22.01
C THR A 148 -3.65 -6.88 -21.27
N LEU A 149 -3.70 -6.98 -19.94
CA LEU A 149 -4.68 -6.27 -19.12
C LEU A 149 -4.55 -4.74 -19.29
N PHE A 150 -3.34 -4.19 -19.23
CA PHE A 150 -3.11 -2.75 -19.42
C PHE A 150 -3.40 -2.31 -20.85
N GLN A 151 -3.03 -3.12 -21.84
CA GLN A 151 -3.38 -2.84 -23.24
C GLN A 151 -4.89 -2.65 -23.40
N GLU A 152 -5.69 -3.55 -22.86
CA GLU A 152 -7.15 -3.49 -22.94
C GLU A 152 -7.72 -2.32 -22.13
N LEU A 153 -7.28 -2.12 -20.87
CA LEU A 153 -7.75 -1.02 -20.04
C LEU A 153 -7.45 0.35 -20.68
N PHE A 154 -6.24 0.56 -21.18
CA PHE A 154 -5.87 1.81 -21.87
C PHE A 154 -6.61 1.93 -23.21
N GLY A 155 -6.83 0.80 -23.92
CA GLY A 155 -7.65 0.77 -25.13
C GLY A 155 -9.09 1.21 -24.89
N HIS A 156 -9.65 0.92 -23.72
CA HIS A 156 -10.94 1.41 -23.26
C HIS A 156 -10.90 2.83 -22.70
N GLY A 157 -9.71 3.45 -22.62
CA GLY A 157 -9.51 4.79 -22.13
C GLY A 157 -9.52 4.92 -20.61
N VAL A 158 -9.30 3.85 -19.87
CA VAL A 158 -9.11 3.90 -18.41
C VAL A 158 -7.78 4.60 -18.12
N VAL A 159 -7.77 5.52 -17.18
CA VAL A 159 -6.58 6.27 -16.76
C VAL A 159 -5.95 5.57 -15.54
N LEU A 160 -4.63 5.50 -15.50
CA LEU A 160 -3.89 4.90 -14.40
C LEU A 160 -3.18 5.98 -13.57
N VAL A 161 -3.36 5.95 -12.26
CA VAL A 161 -2.49 6.64 -11.31
C VAL A 161 -1.91 5.59 -10.37
N ALA A 162 -0.59 5.56 -10.22
CA ALA A 162 0.06 4.57 -9.38
C ALA A 162 1.12 5.20 -8.47
N THR A 163 1.24 4.68 -7.26
CA THR A 163 2.37 4.95 -6.37
C THR A 163 3.27 3.72 -6.30
N SER A 164 4.59 3.91 -6.30
CA SER A 164 5.57 2.84 -6.19
C SER A 164 6.82 3.31 -5.45
N ASN A 165 7.63 2.38 -4.96
CA ASN A 165 8.93 2.68 -4.39
C ASN A 165 10.05 2.66 -5.44
N ILE A 166 9.77 2.14 -6.64
CA ILE A 166 10.75 1.97 -7.72
C ILE A 166 10.23 2.52 -9.05
N PRO A 167 11.11 2.98 -9.95
CA PRO A 167 10.70 3.42 -11.28
C PRO A 167 10.20 2.25 -12.14
N PRO A 168 9.36 2.51 -13.18
CA PRO A 168 8.80 1.45 -14.02
C PRO A 168 9.84 0.50 -14.60
N LYS A 169 10.99 1.00 -15.04
CA LYS A 169 12.09 0.23 -15.63
C LYS A 169 12.68 -0.84 -14.69
N ASP A 170 12.56 -0.65 -13.38
CA ASP A 170 13.07 -1.56 -12.36
C ASP A 170 12.00 -2.52 -11.81
N LEU A 171 10.74 -2.39 -12.25
CA LEU A 171 9.67 -3.33 -11.92
C LEU A 171 10.03 -4.73 -12.37
N TYR A 172 9.81 -5.72 -11.51
CA TYR A 172 10.05 -7.13 -11.78
C TYR A 172 11.49 -7.43 -12.30
N ARG A 173 12.51 -6.68 -11.83
CA ARG A 173 13.88 -6.66 -12.36
C ARG A 173 14.54 -8.04 -12.39
N ASN A 174 14.36 -8.82 -11.35
CA ASN A 174 14.93 -10.17 -11.21
C ASN A 174 13.87 -11.27 -11.44
N GLY A 175 12.72 -10.91 -11.98
CA GLY A 175 11.61 -11.84 -12.16
C GLY A 175 11.85 -12.84 -13.30
N LEU A 176 11.30 -14.04 -13.12
CA LEU A 176 11.36 -15.11 -14.13
C LEU A 176 10.58 -14.68 -15.39
N GLN A 177 11.18 -14.90 -16.58
CA GLN A 177 10.62 -14.50 -17.88
C GLN A 177 10.33 -12.99 -17.99
N ARG A 178 11.14 -12.14 -17.39
CA ARG A 178 10.98 -10.68 -17.39
C ARG A 178 10.71 -10.08 -18.78
N ALA A 179 11.25 -10.66 -19.83
CA ALA A 179 11.01 -10.21 -21.21
C ALA A 179 9.51 -10.15 -21.59
N ARG A 180 8.67 -11.00 -20.99
CA ARG A 180 7.21 -10.98 -21.19
C ARG A 180 6.50 -9.87 -20.40
N PHE A 181 7.17 -9.31 -19.38
CA PHE A 181 6.65 -8.20 -18.60
C PHE A 181 7.02 -6.83 -19.21
N LEU A 182 8.08 -6.76 -20.03
CA LEU A 182 8.51 -5.49 -20.65
C LEU A 182 7.38 -4.74 -21.38
N PRO A 183 6.45 -5.39 -22.10
CA PRO A 183 5.32 -4.69 -22.72
C PRO A 183 4.43 -3.94 -21.70
N ALA A 184 4.26 -4.46 -20.48
CA ALA A 184 3.53 -3.77 -19.43
C ALA A 184 4.27 -2.49 -18.98
N ILE A 185 5.59 -2.54 -18.84
CA ILE A 185 6.43 -1.37 -18.55
C ILE A 185 6.29 -0.32 -19.65
N GLU A 186 6.41 -0.72 -20.93
CA GLU A 186 6.26 0.19 -22.07
C GLU A 186 4.88 0.86 -22.11
N LEU A 187 3.82 0.12 -21.74
CA LEU A 187 2.48 0.68 -21.66
C LEU A 187 2.36 1.70 -20.53
N ILE A 188 2.94 1.43 -19.35
CA ILE A 188 2.97 2.39 -18.23
C ILE A 188 3.71 3.67 -18.68
N GLU A 189 4.90 3.54 -19.28
CA GLU A 189 5.70 4.70 -19.73
C GLU A 189 5.03 5.50 -20.86
N ARG A 190 4.21 4.84 -21.68
CA ARG A 190 3.44 5.49 -22.77
C ARG A 190 2.19 6.21 -22.27
N HIS A 191 1.50 5.64 -21.27
CA HIS A 191 0.20 6.11 -20.81
C HIS A 191 0.25 6.88 -19.50
N CYS A 192 1.42 6.98 -18.86
CA CYS A 192 1.59 7.72 -17.61
C CYS A 192 2.79 8.68 -17.69
N GLU A 193 2.64 9.85 -17.10
CA GLU A 193 3.80 10.70 -16.76
C GLU A 193 4.52 10.09 -15.55
N ILE A 194 5.82 9.85 -15.69
CA ILE A 194 6.63 9.24 -14.65
C ILE A 194 7.24 10.32 -13.77
N LEU A 195 6.81 10.39 -12.52
CA LEU A 195 7.25 11.39 -11.55
C LEU A 195 8.09 10.78 -10.45
N ASN A 196 9.30 11.29 -10.28
CA ASN A 196 10.09 11.03 -9.09
C ASN A 196 9.70 12.03 -8.00
N VAL A 197 9.17 11.52 -6.90
CA VAL A 197 8.76 12.33 -5.74
C VAL A 197 9.77 12.22 -4.59
N ASP A 198 11.01 11.84 -4.89
CA ASP A 198 12.08 11.70 -3.90
C ASP A 198 12.76 13.05 -3.66
N GLY A 199 12.29 13.79 -2.66
CA GLY A 199 12.88 15.06 -2.22
C GLY A 199 14.14 14.91 -1.35
N GLY A 200 14.63 13.68 -1.13
CA GLY A 200 15.86 13.43 -0.34
C GLY A 200 15.65 13.36 1.18
N ILE A 201 14.51 13.77 1.72
CA ILE A 201 14.22 13.74 3.17
C ILE A 201 13.22 12.63 3.46
N ASP A 202 13.61 11.61 4.23
CA ASP A 202 12.71 10.60 4.76
C ASP A 202 12.16 11.03 6.12
N TYR A 203 10.98 11.65 6.09
CA TYR A 203 10.31 12.10 7.32
C TYR A 203 9.92 10.94 8.24
N ARG A 204 9.62 9.75 7.69
CA ARG A 204 9.29 8.57 8.49
C ARG A 204 10.51 8.00 9.17
N LEU A 205 11.64 7.90 8.46
CA LEU A 205 12.90 7.44 9.04
C LEU A 205 13.29 8.34 10.21
N ARG A 206 13.20 9.66 10.07
CA ARG A 206 13.47 10.61 11.16
C ARG A 206 12.56 10.38 12.37
N THR A 207 11.27 10.11 12.14
CA THR A 207 10.34 9.78 13.24
C THR A 207 10.74 8.45 13.90
N LEU A 208 11.07 7.42 13.11
CA LEU A 208 11.49 6.12 13.61
C LEU A 208 12.80 6.17 14.39
N GLU A 209 13.77 6.99 13.96
CA GLU A 209 15.04 7.20 14.68
C GLU A 209 14.85 7.90 16.04
N GLN A 210 13.81 8.71 16.18
CA GLN A 210 13.46 9.39 17.42
C GLN A 210 12.48 8.59 18.28
N ALA A 211 11.86 7.53 17.72
CA ALA A 211 10.90 6.72 18.43
C ALA A 211 11.59 5.73 19.37
N GLU A 212 11.00 5.51 20.52
CA GLU A 212 11.30 4.37 21.37
C GLU A 212 10.66 3.12 20.73
N ILE A 213 11.46 2.37 19.97
CA ILE A 213 10.97 1.22 19.18
C ILE A 213 10.40 0.10 20.06
N TYR A 214 10.89 -0.04 21.28
CA TYR A 214 10.41 -0.99 22.27
C TYR A 214 10.21 -0.29 23.61
N HIS A 215 8.96 -0.05 23.96
CA HIS A 215 8.58 0.59 25.22
C HIS A 215 8.17 -0.45 26.26
N CYS A 216 8.74 -0.41 27.43
CA CYS A 216 8.29 -1.16 28.61
C CYS A 216 8.58 -0.37 29.90
N PRO A 217 7.75 -0.54 30.95
CA PRO A 217 6.55 -1.35 31.08
C PRO A 217 5.32 -0.76 30.38
N LEU A 218 4.17 -1.43 30.46
CA LEU A 218 2.88 -0.90 30.00
C LEU A 218 2.35 0.13 30.99
N ASP A 219 2.85 1.34 30.91
CA ASP A 219 2.43 2.49 31.70
C ASP A 219 1.53 3.46 30.89
N LEU A 220 1.17 4.58 31.48
CA LEU A 220 0.37 5.61 30.77
C LEU A 220 1.10 6.23 29.57
N GLN A 221 2.44 6.20 29.56
CA GLN A 221 3.25 6.72 28.48
C GLN A 221 3.28 5.78 27.28
N ALA A 222 3.15 4.46 27.50
CA ALA A 222 3.14 3.45 26.44
C ALA A 222 2.09 3.78 25.37
N LYS A 223 0.85 4.00 25.79
CA LYS A 223 -0.23 4.37 24.86
C LYS A 223 -0.01 5.74 24.23
N THR A 224 0.35 6.75 25.03
CA THR A 224 0.59 8.11 24.55
C THR A 224 1.71 8.17 23.52
N ASN A 225 2.78 7.38 23.71
CA ASN A 225 3.88 7.27 22.77
C ASN A 225 3.43 6.64 21.45
N LEU A 226 2.71 5.52 21.48
CA LEU A 226 2.21 4.86 20.27
C LEU A 226 1.21 5.75 19.53
N ASP A 227 0.28 6.42 20.21
CA ASP A 227 -0.65 7.37 19.59
C ASP A 227 0.10 8.51 18.90
N ARG A 228 1.12 9.07 19.55
CA ARG A 228 1.97 10.13 18.98
C ARG A 228 2.73 9.63 17.75
N TYR A 229 3.35 8.44 17.81
CA TYR A 229 4.07 7.88 16.68
C TYR A 229 3.13 7.57 15.51
N PHE A 230 1.93 7.07 15.79
CA PHE A 230 0.91 6.87 14.77
C PHE A 230 0.59 8.18 14.06
N GLN A 231 0.29 9.26 14.79
CA GLN A 231 0.03 10.57 14.19
C GLN A 231 1.20 11.08 13.36
N GLN A 232 2.43 10.98 13.86
CA GLN A 232 3.62 11.43 13.13
C GLN A 232 3.87 10.63 11.86
N LEU A 233 3.67 9.30 11.90
CA LEU A 233 3.89 8.41 10.75
C LEU A 233 2.77 8.50 9.70
N THR A 234 1.58 8.94 10.08
CA THR A 234 0.41 9.08 9.20
C THR A 234 0.12 10.52 8.78
N GLY A 235 1.03 11.46 9.05
CA GLY A 235 0.84 12.86 8.66
C GLY A 235 -0.27 13.58 9.44
N GLY A 236 -0.54 13.17 10.68
CA GLY A 236 -1.47 13.83 11.59
C GLY A 236 -2.83 13.15 11.73
N LEU A 237 -3.01 11.92 11.23
CA LEU A 237 -4.24 11.16 11.49
C LEU A 237 -4.34 10.79 12.97
N GLU A 238 -5.51 11.00 13.56
CA GLU A 238 -5.80 10.49 14.90
C GLU A 238 -6.06 8.98 14.83
N ALA A 239 -5.60 8.25 15.86
CA ALA A 239 -5.87 6.83 15.98
C ALA A 239 -7.37 6.61 16.23
N SER A 240 -8.07 6.16 15.22
CA SER A 240 -9.47 5.75 15.32
C SER A 240 -9.59 4.28 14.97
N GLY A 241 -10.07 3.48 15.92
CA GLY A 241 -10.25 2.05 15.74
C GLY A 241 -11.21 1.73 14.60
N GLY A 242 -10.91 0.68 13.85
CA GLY A 242 -11.73 0.23 12.72
C GLY A 242 -11.63 -1.27 12.51
N ARG A 243 -12.63 -1.84 11.81
CA ARG A 243 -12.58 -3.24 11.37
C ARG A 243 -12.06 -3.31 9.96
N PHE A 244 -11.19 -4.27 9.71
CA PHE A 244 -10.68 -4.57 8.36
C PHE A 244 -10.51 -6.08 8.19
N GLU A 245 -10.40 -6.52 6.97
CA GLU A 245 -10.34 -7.94 6.63
C GLU A 245 -8.96 -8.30 6.07
N VAL A 246 -8.42 -9.43 6.52
CA VAL A 246 -7.19 -10.05 6.04
C VAL A 246 -7.48 -11.54 5.82
N ASN A 247 -7.30 -12.05 4.61
CA ASN A 247 -7.55 -13.47 4.25
C ASN A 247 -8.92 -13.98 4.77
N HIS A 248 -10.00 -13.22 4.52
CA HIS A 248 -11.37 -13.53 4.95
C HIS A 248 -11.56 -13.59 6.48
N ARG A 249 -10.65 -12.99 7.26
CA ARG A 249 -10.73 -12.89 8.71
C ARG A 249 -10.80 -11.44 9.14
N GLN A 250 -11.74 -11.15 10.04
CA GLN A 250 -11.90 -9.80 10.58
C GLN A 250 -10.84 -9.51 11.65
N LEU A 251 -10.28 -8.31 11.58
CA LEU A 251 -9.36 -7.73 12.56
C LEU A 251 -9.90 -6.38 13.02
N THR A 252 -9.59 -6.03 14.25
CA THR A 252 -9.89 -4.69 14.77
C THR A 252 -8.58 -3.96 15.02
N SER A 253 -8.39 -2.83 14.32
CA SER A 253 -7.25 -1.94 14.53
C SER A 253 -7.55 -0.91 15.62
N LEU A 254 -6.52 -0.38 16.24
CA LEU A 254 -6.57 0.84 17.05
C LEU A 254 -6.45 2.10 16.19
N GLY A 255 -5.81 1.97 15.03
CA GLY A 255 -5.68 2.99 14.00
C GLY A 255 -5.09 2.41 12.73
N MET A 256 -5.44 2.98 11.58
CA MET A 256 -4.94 2.54 10.29
C MET A 256 -4.90 3.71 9.29
N GLY A 257 -3.80 3.87 8.59
CA GLY A 257 -3.66 4.88 7.54
C GLY A 257 -2.22 4.99 7.03
N GLU A 258 -2.03 5.48 5.82
CA GLU A 258 -0.73 5.73 5.21
C GLU A 258 0.24 4.52 5.21
N GLY A 259 -0.29 3.28 5.09
CA GLY A 259 0.51 2.07 5.20
C GLY A 259 1.04 1.78 6.60
N VAL A 260 0.46 2.41 7.63
CA VAL A 260 0.73 2.19 9.06
C VAL A 260 -0.46 1.49 9.69
N LEU A 261 -0.20 0.41 10.40
CA LEU A 261 -1.20 -0.31 11.20
C LEU A 261 -0.88 -0.11 12.69
N TYR A 262 -1.85 0.32 13.46
CA TYR A 262 -1.81 0.34 14.91
C TYR A 262 -2.82 -0.67 15.46
N ILE A 263 -2.34 -1.70 16.16
CA ILE A 263 -3.14 -2.87 16.52
C ILE A 263 -2.69 -3.46 17.87
N ASP A 264 -3.62 -4.11 18.55
CA ASP A 264 -3.35 -4.79 19.81
C ASP A 264 -2.74 -6.18 19.59
N PHE A 265 -1.84 -6.58 20.47
CA PHE A 265 -1.22 -7.92 20.49
C PHE A 265 -2.26 -9.04 20.53
N GLU A 266 -3.34 -8.85 21.27
CA GLU A 266 -4.43 -9.84 21.37
C GLU A 266 -5.00 -10.16 19.97
N GLN A 267 -5.20 -9.16 19.12
CA GLN A 267 -5.76 -9.32 17.78
C GLN A 267 -4.84 -10.12 16.86
N LEU A 268 -3.52 -9.94 16.96
CA LEU A 268 -2.56 -10.62 16.09
C LEU A 268 -2.08 -11.97 16.62
N CYS A 269 -1.92 -12.12 17.94
CA CYS A 269 -1.26 -13.28 18.50
C CYS A 269 -2.16 -14.16 19.36
N CYS A 270 -3.23 -13.63 19.97
CA CYS A 270 -4.11 -14.41 20.86
C CYS A 270 -5.37 -14.94 20.16
N THR A 271 -5.70 -14.45 18.95
CA THR A 271 -6.77 -14.97 18.11
C THR A 271 -6.24 -15.95 17.06
N PRO A 272 -7.07 -16.85 16.47
CA PRO A 272 -6.62 -17.77 15.42
C PRO A 272 -6.10 -17.03 14.20
N ARG A 273 -4.80 -17.17 13.90
CA ARG A 273 -4.09 -16.60 12.77
C ARG A 273 -3.21 -17.65 12.11
N SER A 274 -2.99 -17.49 10.81
CA SER A 274 -2.07 -18.29 10.02
C SER A 274 -0.90 -17.43 9.52
N GLN A 275 0.16 -18.06 9.07
CA GLN A 275 1.29 -17.36 8.46
C GLN A 275 0.86 -16.49 7.27
N ASN A 276 -0.12 -16.94 6.47
CA ASN A 276 -0.65 -16.17 5.35
C ASN A 276 -1.25 -14.82 5.78
N ASP A 277 -1.83 -14.73 6.98
CA ASP A 277 -2.36 -13.48 7.51
C ASP A 277 -1.22 -12.47 7.75
N TYR A 278 -0.08 -12.93 8.25
CA TYR A 278 1.10 -12.08 8.47
C TYR A 278 1.80 -11.70 7.17
N ILE A 279 1.83 -12.58 6.17
CA ILE A 279 2.30 -12.27 4.82
C ILE A 279 1.46 -11.14 4.23
N GLU A 280 0.13 -11.23 4.33
CA GLU A 280 -0.75 -10.18 3.80
C GLU A 280 -0.61 -8.87 4.57
N LEU A 281 -0.55 -8.91 5.91
CA LEU A 281 -0.29 -7.73 6.73
C LEU A 281 1.05 -7.07 6.36
N ALA A 282 2.10 -7.88 6.19
CA ALA A 282 3.41 -7.39 5.82
C ALA A 282 3.46 -6.80 4.41
N ARG A 283 2.57 -7.19 3.51
CA ARG A 283 2.41 -6.58 2.19
C ARG A 283 1.66 -5.25 2.25
N LEU A 284 0.64 -5.18 3.11
CA LEU A 284 -0.24 -4.01 3.23
C LEU A 284 0.39 -2.86 4.01
N PHE A 285 1.22 -3.18 5.00
CA PHE A 285 1.72 -2.21 5.96
C PHE A 285 3.24 -2.22 6.04
N HIS A 286 3.84 -1.06 5.76
CA HIS A 286 5.29 -0.89 5.93
C HIS A 286 5.71 -0.63 7.38
N THR A 287 4.76 -0.27 8.25
CA THR A 287 5.00 -0.01 9.68
C THR A 287 3.83 -0.54 10.50
N VAL A 288 4.13 -1.25 11.56
CA VAL A 288 3.14 -1.77 12.51
C VAL A 288 3.50 -1.27 13.92
N LEU A 289 2.51 -0.64 14.57
CA LEU A 289 2.56 -0.30 15.99
C LEU A 289 1.79 -1.39 16.74
N LEU A 290 2.49 -2.21 17.51
CA LEU A 290 1.93 -3.33 18.24
C LEU A 290 1.80 -2.98 19.73
N ALA A 291 0.56 -2.81 20.17
CA ALA A 291 0.26 -2.46 21.57
C ALA A 291 0.15 -3.68 22.46
N ASN A 292 0.48 -3.50 23.72
CA ASN A 292 0.13 -4.38 24.84
C ASN A 292 0.69 -5.81 24.73
N VAL A 293 1.92 -5.97 24.23
CA VAL A 293 2.58 -7.27 24.16
C VAL A 293 2.74 -7.86 25.56
N GLN A 294 2.18 -9.04 25.78
CA GLN A 294 2.25 -9.75 27.04
C GLN A 294 3.41 -10.76 27.06
N PRO A 295 3.97 -11.07 28.23
CA PRO A 295 4.94 -12.15 28.33
C PRO A 295 4.30 -13.49 27.92
N MET A 296 5.08 -14.29 27.22
CA MET A 296 4.67 -15.60 26.68
C MET A 296 5.49 -16.71 27.34
N GLY A 297 5.04 -17.97 27.24
CA GLY A 297 5.71 -19.12 27.82
C GLY A 297 4.78 -20.32 27.97
N ARG A 298 5.03 -21.15 28.96
CA ARG A 298 4.23 -22.33 29.21
C ARG A 298 2.74 -21.98 29.37
N GLY A 299 1.89 -22.56 28.50
CA GLY A 299 0.45 -22.31 28.46
C GLY A 299 0.02 -21.21 27.48
N THR A 300 0.95 -20.44 26.91
CA THR A 300 0.73 -19.46 25.85
C THR A 300 1.59 -19.72 24.61
N ASP A 301 2.01 -20.97 24.43
CA ASP A 301 2.87 -21.38 23.30
C ASP A 301 2.25 -21.09 21.93
N ASP A 302 0.93 -21.13 21.83
CA ASP A 302 0.22 -20.77 20.58
C ASP A 302 0.34 -19.27 20.23
N ALA A 303 0.26 -18.40 21.25
CA ALA A 303 0.50 -16.98 21.05
C ALA A 303 1.96 -16.72 20.69
N ALA A 304 2.90 -17.41 21.35
CA ALA A 304 4.32 -17.33 21.05
C ALA A 304 4.65 -17.80 19.63
N ARG A 305 4.06 -18.92 19.16
CA ARG A 305 4.22 -19.37 17.76
C ARG A 305 3.75 -18.33 16.75
N ARG A 306 2.58 -17.72 17.01
CA ARG A 306 2.04 -16.65 16.15
C ARG A 306 2.90 -15.40 16.19
N PHE A 307 3.39 -15.01 17.36
CA PHE A 307 4.30 -13.89 17.51
C PHE A 307 5.62 -14.11 16.75
N ILE A 308 6.24 -15.29 16.87
CA ILE A 308 7.44 -15.67 16.10
C ILE A 308 7.16 -15.60 14.59
N ALA A 309 6.05 -16.19 14.11
CA ALA A 309 5.69 -16.18 12.71
C ALA A 309 5.45 -14.77 12.18
N MET A 310 4.81 -13.92 12.97
CA MET A 310 4.60 -12.49 12.65
C MET A 310 5.94 -11.74 12.53
N VAL A 311 6.82 -11.88 13.52
CA VAL A 311 8.13 -11.21 13.51
C VAL A 311 8.97 -11.71 12.34
N ASP A 312 8.94 -13.02 12.04
CA ASP A 312 9.65 -13.60 10.91
C ASP A 312 9.21 -12.98 9.58
N GLU A 313 7.90 -12.89 9.31
CA GLU A 313 7.37 -12.30 8.09
C GLU A 313 7.64 -10.79 8.00
N PHE A 314 7.50 -10.07 9.12
CA PHE A 314 7.76 -8.63 9.15
C PHE A 314 9.23 -8.32 8.91
N TYR A 315 10.12 -9.12 9.51
CA TYR A 315 11.56 -8.99 9.32
C TYR A 315 11.97 -9.19 7.85
N GLU A 316 11.51 -10.27 7.22
CA GLU A 316 11.83 -10.60 5.82
C GLU A 316 11.35 -9.53 4.82
N ARG A 317 10.24 -8.85 5.14
CA ARG A 317 9.67 -7.79 4.29
C ARG A 317 10.03 -6.38 4.72
N HIS A 318 10.95 -6.23 5.65
CA HIS A 318 11.43 -4.96 6.18
C HIS A 318 10.31 -4.07 6.76
N VAL A 319 9.29 -4.67 7.35
CA VAL A 319 8.24 -3.96 8.08
C VAL A 319 8.84 -3.37 9.37
N LYS A 320 8.58 -2.09 9.63
CA LYS A 320 9.02 -1.44 10.87
C LYS A 320 8.05 -1.80 11.99
N LEU A 321 8.55 -2.35 13.08
CA LEU A 321 7.76 -2.82 14.21
C LEU A 321 8.08 -1.99 15.45
N ILE A 322 7.12 -1.18 15.89
CA ILE A 322 7.20 -0.41 17.14
C ILE A 322 6.28 -1.07 18.15
N MET A 323 6.77 -1.36 19.35
CA MET A 323 6.01 -2.14 20.32
C MET A 323 5.93 -1.47 21.70
N SER A 324 4.80 -1.70 22.39
CA SER A 324 4.71 -1.57 23.84
C SER A 324 4.50 -2.93 24.47
N ALA A 325 5.27 -3.23 25.52
CA ALA A 325 5.30 -4.54 26.16
C ALA A 325 5.27 -4.44 27.69
N ALA A 326 4.75 -5.50 28.32
CA ALA A 326 4.66 -5.56 29.79
C ALA A 326 6.02 -5.77 30.47
N VAL A 327 6.97 -6.37 29.75
CA VAL A 327 8.29 -6.77 30.29
C VAL A 327 9.40 -6.39 29.30
N PRO A 328 10.67 -6.33 29.76
CA PRO A 328 11.82 -6.18 28.87
C PRO A 328 11.84 -7.26 27.76
N MET A 329 12.41 -6.95 26.61
CA MET A 329 12.43 -7.83 25.45
C MET A 329 13.02 -9.21 25.77
N THR A 330 14.03 -9.29 26.60
CA THR A 330 14.68 -10.52 27.04
C THR A 330 13.79 -11.42 27.91
N GLU A 331 12.72 -10.86 28.44
CA GLU A 331 11.76 -11.55 29.34
C GLU A 331 10.42 -11.85 28.63
N LEU A 332 10.31 -11.50 27.33
CA LEU A 332 9.09 -11.74 26.54
C LEU A 332 8.68 -13.21 26.46
N TYR A 333 9.64 -14.13 26.54
CA TYR A 333 9.38 -15.55 26.59
C TYR A 333 10.06 -16.16 27.80
N GLY A 334 9.23 -16.75 28.66
CA GLY A 334 9.70 -17.48 29.82
C GLY A 334 10.06 -18.94 29.48
N GLU A 335 9.88 -19.84 30.45
CA GLU A 335 10.07 -21.29 30.23
C GLU A 335 8.96 -21.83 29.33
N GLY A 336 9.33 -22.59 28.26
CA GLY A 336 8.37 -23.20 27.35
C GLY A 336 9.04 -24.05 26.27
N LEU A 337 8.23 -24.49 25.30
CA LEU A 337 8.66 -25.39 24.24
C LEU A 337 9.42 -24.70 23.10
N LEU A 338 9.39 -23.35 23.02
CA LEU A 338 9.87 -22.57 21.89
C LEU A 338 11.14 -21.75 22.21
N ASN A 339 11.91 -22.16 23.22
CA ASN A 339 13.08 -21.43 23.66
C ASN A 339 14.09 -21.16 22.53
N PHE A 340 14.34 -22.14 21.67
CA PHE A 340 15.29 -22.01 20.57
C PHE A 340 14.77 -21.07 19.49
N GLU A 341 13.53 -21.24 19.06
CA GLU A 341 12.88 -20.40 18.05
C GLU A 341 12.73 -18.96 18.54
N PHE A 342 12.44 -18.79 19.83
CA PHE A 342 12.28 -17.46 20.41
C PHE A 342 13.61 -16.71 20.53
N GLN A 343 14.74 -17.38 20.72
CA GLN A 343 16.06 -16.74 20.69
C GLN A 343 16.36 -16.14 19.31
N ARG A 344 15.98 -16.82 18.22
CA ARG A 344 16.09 -16.25 16.87
C ARG A 344 15.17 -15.03 16.71
N CYS A 345 13.94 -15.12 17.22
CA CYS A 345 12.98 -14.03 17.21
C CYS A 345 13.54 -12.80 17.95
N LEU A 346 14.14 -12.98 19.12
CA LEU A 346 14.80 -11.91 19.89
C LEU A 346 15.93 -11.23 19.08
N SER A 347 16.76 -12.02 18.40
CA SER A 347 17.84 -11.49 17.58
C SER A 347 17.28 -10.62 16.44
N ARG A 348 16.20 -11.05 15.79
CA ARG A 348 15.50 -10.26 14.76
C ARG A 348 14.92 -8.99 15.33
N LEU A 349 14.23 -9.05 16.47
CA LEU A 349 13.68 -7.87 17.15
C LEU A 349 14.76 -6.87 17.53
N GLN A 350 15.95 -7.31 17.97
CA GLN A 350 17.09 -6.45 18.23
C GLN A 350 17.61 -5.77 16.94
N GLU A 351 17.75 -6.54 15.85
CA GLU A 351 18.16 -5.98 14.56
C GLU A 351 17.12 -5.01 14.01
N MET A 352 15.83 -5.27 14.18
CA MET A 352 14.74 -4.41 13.73
C MET A 352 14.75 -3.02 14.37
N GLN A 353 15.44 -2.83 15.49
CA GLN A 353 15.62 -1.53 16.14
C GLN A 353 16.84 -0.76 15.59
N SER A 354 17.71 -1.40 14.82
CA SER A 354 18.91 -0.77 14.29
C SER A 354 18.58 0.28 13.25
N HIS A 355 19.38 1.34 13.18
CA HIS A 355 19.27 2.37 12.13
C HIS A 355 19.33 1.76 10.74
N GLU A 356 20.21 0.79 10.52
CA GLU A 356 20.35 0.11 9.23
C GLU A 356 19.05 -0.60 8.82
N TYR A 357 18.38 -1.29 9.74
CA TYR A 357 17.10 -1.94 9.46
C TYR A 357 15.98 -0.92 9.25
N LEU A 358 15.90 0.12 10.09
CA LEU A 358 14.88 1.17 9.96
C LEU A 358 14.98 1.90 8.62
N ALA A 359 16.18 2.03 8.05
CA ALA A 359 16.44 2.63 6.75
C ALA A 359 16.14 1.70 5.55
N ARG A 360 15.96 0.39 5.76
CA ARG A 360 15.64 -0.56 4.65
C ARG A 360 14.31 -0.23 4.02
N VAL A 361 14.24 -0.37 2.69
CA VAL A 361 12.99 -0.20 1.95
C VAL A 361 12.05 -1.37 2.24
N HIS A 362 10.79 -1.08 2.47
CA HIS A 362 9.74 -2.09 2.63
C HIS A 362 9.58 -2.91 1.34
N LEU A 363 9.36 -4.22 1.49
CA LEU A 363 9.16 -5.19 0.41
C LEU A 363 7.71 -5.71 0.47
N PRO A 364 6.76 -5.14 -0.27
CA PRO A 364 5.35 -5.53 -0.26
C PRO A 364 5.08 -6.93 -0.85
#